data_6ed719899df41bf96578b1234c2724b8
#
_entry.id   6ed719899df41bf96578b1234c2724b8
#
_cell.length_a   1.000
_cell.length_b   1.000
_cell.length_c   1.000
_cell.angle_alpha   90.00
_cell.angle_beta   90.00
_cell.angle_gamma   90.00
#
_symmetry.space_group_name_H-M   'P 1'
#
loop_
_entity.id
_entity.type
_entity.pdbx_description
1 polymer ?
#
loop_
_entity_poly.entity_id
_entity_poly.type
_entity_poly.pdbx_seq_one_letter_code
_entity_poly.pdbx_strand_id
1 'polypeptide(L)'
;KNWYNGYRGLQTLRQSLVQSINVNAVKTLEDIGIEKSKEYLKRFGLINEENELDDTYVSRSESVDYNDENLSSMALGAMTRGITNLKMTGAYAAIANDGKYLEPISFTKVVDSTGKVILEPEQKQREVTSKENAFIMRDILKGVPDAMAQGAKHPTIEVSGKTGTTSDIRDSWFVGFTPYYTIGTWIGFDNQNIELSNNNSMAATLWGKVNKIVLEGKPAKKFDPPSENIIKKYVSIRSGLLMPEGSGGGIYEYFVKGTEPTKYEELYYIIYQIDKRNGKLANTTTKDKYIENKKYYIKPEAYKKGKTDYAQEDFVNPPPTEVSEIIDSDNSQNPNDDNNSNNNSNNNNNNNEE
;
A
#
# COMPACT_ATOMS: atom_id res chain seq x y z
N LYS A 1 -21.22 0.59 9.19
CA LYS A 1 -21.50 1.40 7.98
C LYS A 1 -20.21 2.00 7.48
N ASN A 2 -19.99 2.00 6.16
CA ASN A 2 -18.84 2.69 5.56
C ASN A 2 -19.10 4.22 5.51
N TRP A 3 -18.04 5.00 5.33
CA TRP A 3 -18.13 6.45 5.13
C TRP A 3 -18.74 6.84 3.77
N TYR A 4 -18.85 5.88 2.85
CA TYR A 4 -19.54 5.99 1.55
C TYR A 4 -20.78 5.10 1.49
N ASN A 5 -21.66 5.34 0.54
CA ASN A 5 -22.88 4.54 0.36
C ASN A 5 -22.58 3.21 -0.37
N GLY A 6 -23.14 2.11 0.14
CA GLY A 6 -23.07 0.78 -0.46
C GLY A 6 -21.82 -0.02 -0.12
N TYR A 7 -21.54 -1.02 -0.95
CA TYR A 7 -20.42 -1.96 -0.83
C TYR A 7 -19.67 -2.03 -2.16
N ARG A 8 -18.35 -2.22 -2.10
CA ARG A 8 -17.49 -2.26 -3.28
C ARG A 8 -17.03 -3.68 -3.67
N GLY A 9 -17.66 -4.71 -3.11
CA GLY A 9 -17.29 -6.09 -3.35
C GLY A 9 -16.00 -6.49 -2.62
N LEU A 10 -15.33 -7.50 -3.16
CA LEU A 10 -14.06 -7.99 -2.61
C LEU A 10 -12.95 -6.94 -2.76
N GLN A 11 -12.17 -6.77 -1.72
CA GLN A 11 -11.06 -5.83 -1.65
C GLN A 11 -9.91 -6.45 -0.87
N THR A 12 -8.67 -6.11 -1.23
CA THR A 12 -7.50 -6.50 -0.44
C THR A 12 -7.47 -5.76 0.90
N LEU A 13 -6.76 -6.32 1.89
CA LEU A 13 -6.53 -5.63 3.17
C LEU A 13 -5.83 -4.28 2.97
N ARG A 14 -4.88 -4.20 2.02
CA ARG A 14 -4.24 -2.93 1.65
C ARG A 14 -5.26 -1.88 1.23
N GLN A 15 -6.11 -2.20 0.26
CA GLN A 15 -7.15 -1.27 -0.19
C GLN A 15 -8.08 -0.86 0.95
N SER A 16 -8.45 -1.82 1.79
CA SER A 16 -9.35 -1.61 2.92
C SER A 16 -8.74 -0.66 3.96
N LEU A 17 -7.47 -0.86 4.31
CA LEU A 17 -6.78 -0.03 5.30
C LEU A 17 -6.49 1.37 4.76
N VAL A 18 -5.99 1.46 3.52
CA VAL A 18 -5.66 2.74 2.87
C VAL A 18 -6.90 3.61 2.69
N GLN A 19 -8.04 3.01 2.31
CA GLN A 19 -9.31 3.72 2.13
C GLN A 19 -10.17 3.78 3.40
N SER A 20 -9.65 3.29 4.53
CA SER A 20 -10.34 3.33 5.83
C SER A 20 -11.75 2.73 5.81
N ILE A 21 -11.87 1.49 5.31
CA ILE A 21 -13.15 0.82 5.10
C ILE A 21 -13.61 0.13 6.38
N ASN A 22 -14.62 0.68 7.03
CA ASN A 22 -15.12 0.24 8.33
C ASN A 22 -15.57 -1.22 8.34
N VAL A 23 -16.35 -1.65 7.35
CA VAL A 23 -16.88 -3.02 7.29
C VAL A 23 -15.77 -4.06 7.27
N ASN A 24 -14.69 -3.79 6.52
CA ASN A 24 -13.56 -4.71 6.45
C ASN A 24 -12.74 -4.73 7.74
N ALA A 25 -12.62 -3.58 8.43
CA ALA A 25 -11.98 -3.53 9.75
C ALA A 25 -12.75 -4.38 10.78
N VAL A 26 -14.08 -4.25 10.82
CA VAL A 26 -14.92 -5.04 11.73
C VAL A 26 -14.85 -6.54 11.42
N LYS A 27 -14.93 -6.94 10.15
CA LYS A 27 -14.76 -8.35 9.75
C LYS A 27 -13.40 -8.91 10.13
N THR A 28 -12.33 -8.14 9.92
CA THR A 28 -10.98 -8.57 10.32
C THR A 28 -10.90 -8.77 11.83
N LEU A 29 -11.50 -7.88 12.62
CA LEU A 29 -11.53 -8.05 14.08
C LEU A 29 -12.38 -9.25 14.50
N GLU A 30 -13.49 -9.51 13.82
CA GLU A 30 -14.34 -10.69 14.03
C GLU A 30 -13.53 -11.99 13.84
N ASP A 31 -12.72 -12.06 12.78
CA ASP A 31 -11.83 -13.20 12.50
C ASP A 31 -10.72 -13.36 13.55
N ILE A 32 -10.18 -12.25 14.05
CA ILE A 32 -9.11 -12.23 15.09
C ILE A 32 -9.69 -12.55 16.47
N GLY A 33 -10.88 -12.06 16.78
CA GLY A 33 -11.54 -12.16 18.06
C GLY A 33 -11.15 -11.04 19.05
N ILE A 34 -12.05 -10.74 19.98
CA ILE A 34 -11.91 -9.65 20.95
C ILE A 34 -10.73 -9.91 21.90
N GLU A 35 -10.59 -11.12 22.44
CA GLU A 35 -9.53 -11.46 23.40
C GLU A 35 -8.13 -11.29 22.80
N LYS A 36 -7.94 -11.75 21.56
CA LYS A 36 -6.66 -11.60 20.87
C LYS A 36 -6.37 -10.13 20.55
N SER A 37 -7.38 -9.38 20.18
CA SER A 37 -7.25 -7.93 19.95
C SER A 37 -6.88 -7.19 21.23
N LYS A 38 -7.50 -7.53 22.37
CA LYS A 38 -7.17 -7.00 23.69
C LYS A 38 -5.71 -7.29 24.08
N GLU A 39 -5.24 -8.52 23.85
CA GLU A 39 -3.82 -8.88 24.05
C GLU A 39 -2.89 -7.94 23.26
N TYR A 40 -3.19 -7.69 21.97
CA TYR A 40 -2.37 -6.79 21.16
C TYR A 40 -2.47 -5.33 21.61
N LEU A 41 -3.64 -4.84 21.99
CA LEU A 41 -3.78 -3.49 22.54
C LEU A 41 -2.91 -3.29 23.79
N LYS A 42 -2.83 -4.29 24.68
CA LYS A 42 -1.90 -4.28 25.83
C LYS A 42 -0.44 -4.27 25.37
N ARG A 43 -0.08 -5.15 24.43
CA ARG A 43 1.30 -5.21 23.89
C ARG A 43 1.74 -3.88 23.30
N PHE A 44 0.86 -3.18 22.58
CA PHE A 44 1.10 -1.85 22.01
C PHE A 44 0.99 -0.69 23.01
N GLY A 45 0.71 -0.97 24.28
CA GLY A 45 0.64 0.07 25.34
C GLY A 45 -0.63 0.92 25.30
N LEU A 46 -1.68 0.47 24.59
CA LEU A 46 -2.96 1.19 24.51
C LEU A 46 -3.88 0.86 25.68
N ILE A 47 -3.72 -0.30 26.30
CA ILE A 47 -4.39 -0.74 27.52
C ILE A 47 -3.32 -0.96 28.59
N ASN A 48 -3.54 -0.47 29.81
CA ASN A 48 -2.65 -0.63 30.94
C ASN A 48 -3.45 -1.01 32.21
N GLU A 49 -3.82 -2.27 32.31
CA GLU A 49 -4.60 -2.78 33.46
C GLU A 49 -3.82 -2.72 34.79
N GLU A 50 -2.50 -2.51 34.77
CA GLU A 50 -1.67 -2.39 35.98
C GLU A 50 -1.73 -0.97 36.59
N ASN A 51 -2.20 0.01 35.85
CA ASN A 51 -2.32 1.38 36.31
C ASN A 51 -3.68 1.98 35.89
N GLU A 52 -4.65 1.89 36.77
CA GLU A 52 -6.02 2.38 36.57
C GLU A 52 -6.09 3.88 36.24
N LEU A 53 -5.12 4.67 36.76
CA LEU A 53 -5.06 6.10 36.47
C LEU A 53 -4.64 6.41 35.02
N ASP A 54 -3.93 5.48 34.39
CA ASP A 54 -3.49 5.59 33.00
C ASP A 54 -4.33 4.75 32.04
N ASP A 55 -5.21 3.89 32.54
CA ASP A 55 -6.04 3.02 31.70
C ASP A 55 -7.38 3.68 31.35
N THR A 56 -7.60 3.86 30.04
CA THR A 56 -8.88 4.37 29.50
C THR A 56 -9.79 3.28 28.97
N TYR A 57 -9.36 2.00 29.03
CA TYR A 57 -10.13 0.86 28.58
C TYR A 57 -11.27 0.53 29.55
N VAL A 58 -12.45 0.31 29.02
CA VAL A 58 -13.63 -0.08 29.79
C VAL A 58 -14.00 -1.51 29.42
N SER A 59 -13.81 -2.42 30.36
CA SER A 59 -14.21 -3.83 30.19
C SER A 59 -15.71 -4.03 30.33
N ARG A 60 -16.22 -5.15 29.83
CA ARG A 60 -17.63 -5.52 30.03
C ARG A 60 -17.96 -5.81 31.51
N SER A 61 -16.98 -6.24 32.31
CA SER A 61 -17.15 -6.41 33.75
C SER A 61 -17.29 -5.09 34.50
N GLU A 62 -16.68 -4.02 34.00
CA GLU A 62 -16.80 -2.66 34.56
C GLU A 62 -18.14 -2.02 34.14
N SER A 63 -18.55 -2.15 32.88
CA SER A 63 -19.82 -1.62 32.39
C SER A 63 -20.42 -2.53 31.32
N VAL A 64 -21.64 -2.96 31.50
CA VAL A 64 -22.35 -3.82 30.55
C VAL A 64 -22.81 -3.01 29.32
N ASP A 65 -23.27 -1.79 29.52
CA ASP A 65 -23.90 -0.97 28.47
C ASP A 65 -22.89 -0.16 27.66
N TYR A 66 -21.82 0.30 28.31
CA TYR A 66 -20.80 1.17 27.72
C TYR A 66 -19.42 0.59 27.96
N ASN A 67 -18.98 -0.30 27.05
CA ASN A 67 -17.68 -0.95 27.16
C ASN A 67 -17.00 -1.07 25.79
N ASP A 68 -15.70 -1.35 25.82
CA ASP A 68 -14.85 -1.44 24.63
C ASP A 68 -14.79 -2.86 24.05
N GLU A 69 -15.37 -3.86 24.73
CA GLU A 69 -15.38 -5.26 24.32
C GLU A 69 -16.51 -5.56 23.33
N ASN A 70 -16.62 -4.74 22.30
CA ASN A 70 -17.50 -4.99 21.18
C ASN A 70 -16.78 -4.77 19.84
N LEU A 71 -17.21 -5.53 18.82
CA LEU A 71 -16.53 -5.53 17.52
C LEU A 71 -16.44 -4.14 16.89
N SER A 72 -17.48 -3.33 16.97
CA SER A 72 -17.52 -2.02 16.33
C SER A 72 -16.57 -1.04 16.99
N SER A 73 -16.65 -0.90 18.32
CA SER A 73 -15.80 0.02 19.08
C SER A 73 -14.32 -0.32 18.92
N MET A 74 -13.98 -1.57 19.15
CA MET A 74 -12.60 -2.03 19.09
C MET A 74 -12.01 -1.96 17.66
N ALA A 75 -12.79 -2.35 16.63
CA ALA A 75 -12.31 -2.35 15.25
C ALA A 75 -12.14 -0.94 14.68
N LEU A 76 -12.95 0.01 15.11
CA LEU A 76 -12.98 1.36 14.55
C LEU A 76 -12.31 2.40 15.45
N GLY A 77 -11.87 1.99 16.65
CA GLY A 77 -11.23 2.88 17.61
C GLY A 77 -12.20 3.82 18.34
N ALA A 78 -13.50 3.49 18.37
CA ALA A 78 -14.51 4.24 19.11
C ALA A 78 -14.52 3.82 20.59
N MET A 79 -13.40 4.01 21.28
CA MET A 79 -13.20 3.63 22.67
C MET A 79 -14.03 4.54 23.59
N THR A 80 -14.59 3.95 24.63
CA THR A 80 -15.54 4.59 25.56
C THR A 80 -14.95 5.86 26.22
N ARG A 81 -13.71 5.78 26.67
CA ARG A 81 -12.98 6.91 27.27
C ARG A 81 -11.93 7.52 26.34
N GLY A 82 -11.88 7.05 25.08
CA GLY A 82 -10.86 7.46 24.11
C GLY A 82 -9.47 6.92 24.43
N ILE A 83 -8.47 7.41 23.70
CA ILE A 83 -7.06 7.07 23.87
C ILE A 83 -6.24 8.35 23.79
N THR A 84 -5.23 8.51 24.65
CA THR A 84 -4.36 9.69 24.63
C THR A 84 -3.50 9.70 23.37
N ASN A 85 -3.19 10.92 22.90
CA ASN A 85 -2.30 11.09 21.75
C ASN A 85 -0.91 10.45 21.99
N LEU A 86 -0.40 10.52 23.21
CA LEU A 86 0.89 9.92 23.56
C LEU A 86 0.87 8.38 23.38
N LYS A 87 -0.14 7.69 23.92
CA LYS A 87 -0.29 6.24 23.76
C LYS A 87 -0.42 5.82 22.30
N MET A 88 -1.26 6.52 21.57
CA MET A 88 -1.46 6.23 20.13
C MET A 88 -0.15 6.45 19.36
N THR A 89 0.57 7.54 19.62
CA THR A 89 1.87 7.81 18.98
C THR A 89 2.90 6.74 19.32
N GLY A 90 2.96 6.29 20.58
CA GLY A 90 3.83 5.20 21.00
C GLY A 90 3.53 3.87 20.31
N ALA A 91 2.25 3.53 20.12
CA ALA A 91 1.83 2.34 19.40
C ALA A 91 2.28 2.38 17.93
N TYR A 92 2.11 3.52 17.25
CA TYR A 92 2.59 3.70 15.87
C TYR A 92 4.13 3.73 15.78
N ALA A 93 4.80 4.26 16.80
CA ALA A 93 6.25 4.21 16.89
C ALA A 93 6.79 2.78 16.90
N ALA A 94 6.06 1.83 17.51
CA ALA A 94 6.43 0.42 17.49
C ALA A 94 6.42 -0.16 16.06
N ILE A 95 5.45 0.24 15.22
CA ILE A 95 5.41 -0.17 13.80
C ILE A 95 6.59 0.45 13.03
N ALA A 96 6.91 1.72 13.30
CA ALA A 96 8.05 2.41 12.70
C ALA A 96 9.39 1.80 13.12
N ASN A 97 9.47 1.22 14.32
CA ASN A 97 10.64 0.66 14.97
C ASN A 97 10.67 -0.88 14.92
N ASP A 98 10.39 -1.46 13.75
CA ASP A 98 10.48 -2.91 13.48
C ASP A 98 9.74 -3.80 14.49
N GLY A 99 8.58 -3.33 14.96
CA GLY A 99 7.72 -4.08 15.89
C GLY A 99 8.14 -4.00 17.35
N LYS A 100 9.04 -3.09 17.71
CA LYS A 100 9.53 -2.87 19.07
C LYS A 100 8.89 -1.64 19.68
N TYR A 101 8.06 -1.85 20.69
CA TYR A 101 7.48 -0.76 21.49
C TYR A 101 8.52 -0.23 22.49
N LEU A 102 8.68 1.07 22.51
CA LEU A 102 9.44 1.80 23.52
C LEU A 102 8.44 2.56 24.40
N GLU A 103 8.51 2.35 25.69
CA GLU A 103 7.66 3.10 26.64
C GLU A 103 8.01 4.59 26.56
N PRO A 104 7.03 5.48 26.31
CA PRO A 104 7.29 6.91 26.25
C PRO A 104 7.82 7.43 27.58
N ILE A 105 8.88 8.23 27.54
CA ILE A 105 9.44 8.93 28.71
C ILE A 105 9.34 10.44 28.49
N SER A 106 9.05 11.19 29.56
CA SER A 106 8.93 12.65 29.49
C SER A 106 10.21 13.38 29.83
N PHE A 107 11.19 12.69 30.44
CA PHE A 107 12.51 13.23 30.78
C PHE A 107 13.55 12.11 30.71
N THR A 108 14.77 12.46 30.43
CA THR A 108 15.90 11.53 30.40
C THR A 108 16.67 11.48 31.69
N LYS A 109 16.70 12.59 32.41
CA LYS A 109 17.43 12.72 33.65
C LYS A 109 16.95 13.90 34.47
N VAL A 110 16.88 13.74 35.79
CA VAL A 110 16.69 14.83 36.77
C VAL A 110 17.94 14.93 37.61
N VAL A 111 18.48 16.13 37.72
CA VAL A 111 19.65 16.44 38.56
C VAL A 111 19.32 17.50 39.59
N ASP A 112 19.98 17.48 40.76
CA ASP A 112 19.90 18.51 41.74
C ASP A 112 20.79 19.75 41.38
N SER A 113 20.80 20.77 42.22
CA SER A 113 21.59 21.98 42.02
C SER A 113 23.12 21.75 42.03
N THR A 114 23.58 20.59 42.51
CA THR A 114 25.00 20.21 42.54
C THR A 114 25.39 19.37 41.32
N GLY A 115 24.45 19.01 40.46
CA GLY A 115 24.65 18.13 39.30
C GLY A 115 24.54 16.65 39.62
N LYS A 116 24.17 16.27 40.84
CA LYS A 116 23.94 14.89 41.23
C LYS A 116 22.64 14.37 40.59
N VAL A 117 22.70 13.21 39.99
CA VAL A 117 21.51 12.53 39.43
C VAL A 117 20.58 12.12 40.55
N ILE A 118 19.32 12.60 40.50
CA ILE A 118 18.26 12.22 41.45
C ILE A 118 17.40 11.10 40.84
N LEU A 119 17.10 11.23 39.54
CA LEU A 119 16.24 10.28 38.83
C LEU A 119 16.68 10.15 37.38
N GLU A 120 16.77 8.93 36.92
CA GLU A 120 17.05 8.57 35.54
C GLU A 120 16.14 7.38 35.16
N PRO A 121 15.05 7.63 34.40
CA PRO A 121 14.11 6.57 34.10
C PRO A 121 14.75 5.57 33.13
N GLU A 122 14.53 4.30 33.38
CA GLU A 122 14.86 3.23 32.45
C GLU A 122 13.77 3.14 31.39
N GLN A 123 14.11 3.37 30.11
CA GLN A 123 13.18 3.20 29.02
C GLN A 123 12.96 1.71 28.74
N LYS A 124 11.78 1.22 29.09
CA LYS A 124 11.41 -0.19 28.83
C LYS A 124 11.11 -0.40 27.36
N GLN A 125 11.60 -1.53 26.83
CA GLN A 125 11.37 -1.98 25.46
C GLN A 125 10.78 -3.38 25.47
N ARG A 126 9.84 -3.65 24.56
CA ARG A 126 9.31 -5.00 24.30
C ARG A 126 8.98 -5.18 22.82
N GLU A 127 9.10 -6.41 22.33
CA GLU A 127 8.61 -6.79 21.02
C GLU A 127 7.09 -6.96 21.05
N VAL A 128 6.39 -6.29 20.17
CA VAL A 128 4.91 -6.33 20.07
C VAL A 128 4.43 -7.04 18.83
N THR A 129 5.23 -7.04 17.78
CA THR A 129 5.01 -7.80 16.55
C THR A 129 6.35 -8.07 15.89
N SER A 130 6.41 -8.99 14.92
CA SER A 130 7.65 -9.26 14.20
C SER A 130 8.05 -8.08 13.30
N LYS A 131 9.34 -7.99 12.96
CA LYS A 131 9.84 -6.99 12.02
C LYS A 131 9.23 -7.14 10.62
N GLU A 132 8.89 -8.37 10.22
CA GLU A 132 8.23 -8.67 8.95
C GLU A 132 6.80 -8.08 8.92
N ASN A 133 6.02 -8.29 9.97
CA ASN A 133 4.69 -7.71 10.09
C ASN A 133 4.73 -6.18 10.16
N ALA A 134 5.68 -5.63 10.92
CA ALA A 134 5.90 -4.18 10.98
C ALA A 134 6.25 -3.60 9.61
N PHE A 135 7.10 -4.28 8.82
CA PHE A 135 7.43 -3.88 7.46
C PHE A 135 6.19 -3.87 6.56
N ILE A 136 5.40 -4.95 6.53
CA ILE A 136 4.19 -5.05 5.72
C ILE A 136 3.20 -3.93 6.10
N MET A 137 3.01 -3.69 7.40
CA MET A 137 2.12 -2.63 7.87
C MET A 137 2.62 -1.24 7.45
N ARG A 138 3.93 -0.95 7.57
CA ARG A 138 4.53 0.31 7.08
C ARG A 138 4.28 0.51 5.59
N ASP A 139 4.49 -0.54 4.80
CA ASP A 139 4.30 -0.49 3.34
C ASP A 139 2.83 -0.27 2.96
N ILE A 140 1.89 -0.87 3.68
CA ILE A 140 0.46 -0.61 3.48
C ILE A 140 0.12 0.85 3.84
N LEU A 141 0.58 1.32 5.00
CA LEU A 141 0.28 2.67 5.51
C LEU A 141 0.91 3.78 4.66
N LYS A 142 1.93 3.50 3.87
CA LYS A 142 2.50 4.42 2.88
C LYS A 142 1.50 4.86 1.81
N GLY A 143 0.48 4.07 1.53
CA GLY A 143 -0.59 4.44 0.59
C GLY A 143 -1.58 5.48 1.13
N VAL A 144 -1.64 5.70 2.45
CA VAL A 144 -2.63 6.62 3.06
C VAL A 144 -2.38 8.09 2.71
N PRO A 145 -1.14 8.62 2.76
CA PRO A 145 -0.86 9.99 2.31
C PRO A 145 -1.33 10.28 0.90
N ASP A 146 -1.21 9.31 -0.02
CA ASP A 146 -1.66 9.48 -1.40
C ASP A 146 -3.18 9.47 -1.54
N ALA A 147 -3.86 8.63 -0.78
CA ALA A 147 -5.29 8.41 -0.92
C ALA A 147 -6.14 9.37 -0.09
N MET A 148 -5.74 9.68 1.15
CA MET A 148 -6.60 10.35 2.13
C MET A 148 -5.94 11.48 2.93
N ALA A 149 -4.62 11.63 2.86
CA ALA A 149 -3.87 12.56 3.71
C ALA A 149 -2.76 13.29 2.96
N GLN A 150 -3.07 13.89 1.81
CA GLN A 150 -2.08 14.54 0.94
C GLN A 150 -1.27 15.63 1.65
N GLY A 151 -1.87 16.31 2.65
CA GLY A 151 -1.18 17.31 3.46
C GLY A 151 -0.03 16.77 4.31
N ALA A 152 0.03 15.45 4.53
CA ALA A 152 1.10 14.79 5.28
C ALA A 152 2.31 14.38 4.42
N LYS A 153 2.23 14.50 3.09
CA LYS A 153 3.33 14.10 2.21
C LYS A 153 4.59 14.92 2.42
N HIS A 154 5.73 14.26 2.21
CA HIS A 154 7.03 14.92 2.13
C HIS A 154 7.68 14.64 0.76
N PRO A 155 8.38 15.62 0.14
CA PRO A 155 8.89 15.46 -1.22
C PRO A 155 9.99 14.41 -1.37
N THR A 156 10.78 14.17 -0.34
CA THR A 156 12.00 13.33 -0.42
C THR A 156 12.11 12.28 0.69
N ILE A 157 11.30 12.37 1.74
CA ILE A 157 11.32 11.44 2.88
C ILE A 157 10.02 10.65 2.86
N GLU A 158 10.13 9.33 2.99
CA GLU A 158 8.98 8.44 2.98
C GLU A 158 8.10 8.67 4.21
N VAL A 159 6.79 8.74 3.99
CA VAL A 159 5.78 8.94 5.03
C VAL A 159 4.79 7.79 5.01
N SER A 160 4.53 7.21 6.17
CA SER A 160 3.45 6.27 6.41
C SER A 160 2.59 6.77 7.55
N GLY A 161 1.30 6.48 7.54
CA GLY A 161 0.42 6.95 8.61
C GLY A 161 -1.04 6.58 8.39
N LYS A 162 -1.89 7.01 9.32
CA LYS A 162 -3.33 6.75 9.27
C LYS A 162 -4.12 7.95 9.76
N THR A 163 -5.20 8.25 9.07
CA THR A 163 -6.22 9.22 9.49
C THR A 163 -7.21 8.57 10.46
N GLY A 164 -7.74 9.35 11.37
CA GLY A 164 -8.89 9.02 12.19
C GLY A 164 -9.87 10.19 12.19
N THR A 165 -11.15 9.90 12.09
CA THR A 165 -12.22 10.91 12.15
C THR A 165 -13.43 10.27 12.80
N THR A 166 -13.92 10.87 13.87
CA THR A 166 -15.16 10.42 14.53
C THR A 166 -16.39 10.81 13.73
N SER A 167 -17.51 10.14 14.03
CA SER A 167 -18.82 10.55 13.53
C SER A 167 -19.05 12.02 13.88
N ASP A 168 -19.74 12.76 13.00
CA ASP A 168 -20.02 14.20 13.14
C ASP A 168 -18.75 15.08 13.21
N ILE A 169 -17.60 14.54 12.80
CA ILE A 169 -16.32 15.27 12.71
C ILE A 169 -15.96 16.00 14.03
N ARG A 170 -16.09 15.32 15.16
CA ARG A 170 -15.72 15.89 16.46
C ARG A 170 -14.25 15.81 16.75
N ASP A 171 -13.59 14.76 16.22
CA ASP A 171 -12.15 14.54 16.31
C ASP A 171 -11.56 14.34 14.93
N SER A 172 -10.45 14.97 14.67
CA SER A 172 -9.60 14.73 13.51
C SER A 172 -8.23 14.28 13.97
N TRP A 173 -7.81 13.11 13.52
CA TRP A 173 -6.55 12.47 13.88
C TRP A 173 -5.68 12.22 12.65
N PHE A 174 -4.39 12.36 12.83
CA PHE A 174 -3.40 11.75 11.96
C PHE A 174 -2.20 11.32 12.79
N VAL A 175 -1.91 10.03 12.79
CA VAL A 175 -0.67 9.49 13.35
C VAL A 175 0.15 8.96 12.21
N GLY A 176 1.32 9.54 12.04
CA GLY A 176 2.23 9.22 10.96
C GLY A 176 3.66 9.15 11.42
N PHE A 177 4.47 8.49 10.61
CA PHE A 177 5.88 8.31 10.89
C PHE A 177 6.72 8.33 9.61
N THR A 178 7.97 8.69 9.81
CA THR A 178 9.03 8.70 8.82
C THR A 178 10.16 7.83 9.32
N PRO A 179 11.22 7.56 8.53
CA PRO A 179 12.42 6.90 9.03
C PRO A 179 13.16 7.68 10.14
N TYR A 180 12.68 8.85 10.53
CA TYR A 180 13.29 9.70 11.56
C TYR A 180 12.42 9.83 12.80
N TYR A 181 11.12 10.11 12.64
CA TYR A 181 10.22 10.47 13.72
C TYR A 181 8.83 9.89 13.56
N THR A 182 8.18 9.61 14.67
CA THR A 182 6.74 9.33 14.76
C THR A 182 6.06 10.50 15.44
N ILE A 183 5.00 11.01 14.83
CA ILE A 183 4.26 12.19 15.30
C ILE A 183 2.78 11.86 15.32
N GLY A 184 2.09 12.16 16.41
CA GLY A 184 0.65 12.11 16.51
C GLY A 184 0.07 13.52 16.53
N THR A 185 -0.95 13.78 15.72
CA THR A 185 -1.72 15.03 15.75
C THR A 185 -3.19 14.74 15.99
N TRP A 186 -3.77 15.50 16.88
CA TRP A 186 -5.19 15.49 17.17
C TRP A 186 -5.71 16.92 17.15
N ILE A 187 -6.89 17.10 16.58
CA ILE A 187 -7.64 18.33 16.58
C ILE A 187 -9.07 18.01 17.02
N GLY A 188 -9.53 18.67 18.03
CA GLY A 188 -10.85 18.48 18.63
C GLY A 188 -11.11 19.54 19.70
N PHE A 189 -12.27 19.46 20.30
CA PHE A 189 -12.65 20.28 21.44
C PHE A 189 -12.78 19.38 22.68
N ASP A 190 -12.43 19.91 23.85
CA ASP A 190 -12.67 19.23 25.14
C ASP A 190 -14.16 18.96 25.35
N ASN A 191 -15.01 19.87 24.85
CA ASN A 191 -16.46 19.64 24.82
C ASN A 191 -16.85 18.82 23.58
N GLN A 192 -17.15 17.57 23.80
CA GLN A 192 -17.52 16.59 22.76
C GLN A 192 -18.84 16.93 22.02
N ASN A 193 -19.58 17.95 22.42
CA ASN A 193 -20.77 18.41 21.70
C ASN A 193 -20.44 19.40 20.57
N ILE A 194 -19.17 19.84 20.46
CA ILE A 194 -18.76 20.80 19.44
C ILE A 194 -18.15 20.02 18.26
N GLU A 195 -18.72 20.22 17.08
CA GLU A 195 -18.23 19.67 15.83
C GLU A 195 -17.14 20.55 15.23
N LEU A 196 -16.14 19.92 14.61
CA LEU A 196 -15.16 20.63 13.80
C LEU A 196 -15.79 21.07 12.49
N SER A 197 -15.40 22.23 11.98
CA SER A 197 -15.83 22.67 10.64
C SER A 197 -15.24 21.75 9.56
N ASN A 198 -16.02 21.40 8.62
CA ASN A 198 -15.93 20.56 7.40
C ASN A 198 -14.56 20.19 6.79
N ASN A 199 -13.50 19.92 7.52
CA ASN A 199 -12.24 19.50 6.93
C ASN A 199 -11.65 18.25 7.60
N ASN A 200 -11.96 17.07 7.05
CA ASN A 200 -11.46 15.77 7.50
C ASN A 200 -9.92 15.61 7.43
N SER A 201 -9.22 16.54 6.78
CA SER A 201 -7.76 16.47 6.58
C SER A 201 -6.98 17.43 7.49
N MET A 202 -7.63 18.11 8.45
CA MET A 202 -6.99 19.13 9.28
C MET A 202 -5.77 18.57 10.05
N ALA A 203 -5.93 17.44 10.73
CA ALA A 203 -4.85 16.83 11.49
C ALA A 203 -3.68 16.38 10.59
N ALA A 204 -3.95 15.83 9.41
CA ALA A 204 -2.92 15.45 8.44
C ALA A 204 -2.16 16.68 7.90
N THR A 205 -2.86 17.79 7.68
CA THR A 205 -2.24 19.06 7.25
C THR A 205 -1.37 19.65 8.35
N LEU A 206 -1.84 19.65 9.60
CA LEU A 206 -1.05 20.08 10.76
C LEU A 206 0.19 19.19 10.91
N TRP A 207 0.01 17.88 10.84
CA TRP A 207 1.10 16.92 10.89
C TRP A 207 2.18 17.23 9.85
N GLY A 208 1.79 17.45 8.59
CA GLY A 208 2.72 17.78 7.52
C GLY A 208 3.50 19.08 7.76
N LYS A 209 2.87 20.10 8.34
CA LYS A 209 3.54 21.35 8.72
C LYS A 209 4.58 21.11 9.82
N VAL A 210 4.22 20.38 10.88
CA VAL A 210 5.14 20.01 11.97
C VAL A 210 6.27 19.13 11.43
N ASN A 211 5.93 18.11 10.64
CA ASN A 211 6.90 17.19 10.05
C ASN A 211 7.93 17.91 9.17
N LYS A 212 7.50 18.92 8.39
CA LYS A 212 8.40 19.74 7.58
C LYS A 212 9.43 20.49 8.44
N ILE A 213 9.03 21.00 9.60
CA ILE A 213 9.93 21.73 10.52
C ILE A 213 10.94 20.76 11.14
N VAL A 214 10.49 19.64 11.69
CA VAL A 214 11.39 18.69 12.38
C VAL A 214 12.29 17.91 11.44
N LEU A 215 11.97 17.87 10.14
CA LEU A 215 12.79 17.26 9.11
C LEU A 215 13.71 18.25 8.38
N GLU A 216 13.67 19.53 8.72
CA GLU A 216 14.56 20.52 8.11
C GLU A 216 16.03 20.12 8.22
N GLY A 217 16.74 20.13 7.10
CA GLY A 217 18.14 19.69 7.02
C GLY A 217 18.37 18.18 7.06
N LYS A 218 17.33 17.35 7.20
CA LYS A 218 17.48 15.89 7.14
C LYS A 218 17.62 15.41 5.69
N PRO A 219 18.54 14.49 5.40
CA PRO A 219 18.68 13.93 4.06
C PRO A 219 17.45 13.11 3.65
N ALA A 220 17.26 12.96 2.33
CA ALA A 220 16.24 12.07 1.78
C ALA A 220 16.41 10.64 2.34
N LYS A 221 15.34 10.05 2.84
CA LYS A 221 15.38 8.70 3.42
C LYS A 221 14.08 7.95 3.18
N LYS A 222 14.22 6.67 2.89
CA LYS A 222 13.13 5.69 2.85
C LYS A 222 13.32 4.71 4.00
N PHE A 223 12.27 3.97 4.33
CA PHE A 223 12.42 2.85 5.26
C PHE A 223 13.30 1.77 4.65
N ASP A 224 14.00 1.05 5.52
CA ASP A 224 14.87 -0.03 5.10
C ASP A 224 14.09 -1.09 4.30
N PRO A 225 14.74 -1.73 3.32
CA PRO A 225 14.13 -2.79 2.55
C PRO A 225 13.70 -3.96 3.44
N PRO A 226 12.78 -4.80 2.95
CA PRO A 226 12.34 -5.96 3.70
C PRO A 226 13.49 -6.93 3.98
N SER A 227 13.37 -7.69 5.07
CA SER A 227 14.27 -8.80 5.35
C SER A 227 14.13 -9.89 4.28
N GLU A 228 15.09 -10.82 4.23
CA GLU A 228 15.05 -11.99 3.32
C GLU A 228 13.82 -12.91 3.54
N ASN A 229 13.15 -12.77 4.69
CA ASN A 229 11.90 -13.49 4.99
C ASN A 229 10.67 -12.85 4.36
N ILE A 230 10.81 -11.71 3.68
CA ILE A 230 9.73 -11.06 2.97
C ILE A 230 9.86 -11.32 1.48
N ILE A 231 8.79 -11.80 0.88
CA ILE A 231 8.70 -12.02 -0.56
C ILE A 231 7.65 -11.12 -1.18
N LYS A 232 7.81 -10.83 -2.46
CA LYS A 232 6.90 -10.01 -3.24
C LYS A 232 6.23 -10.88 -4.30
N LYS A 233 4.90 -10.85 -4.38
CA LYS A 233 4.11 -11.60 -5.36
C LYS A 233 3.13 -10.68 -6.07
N TYR A 234 2.83 -11.01 -7.33
CA TYR A 234 1.81 -10.32 -8.10
C TYR A 234 0.48 -11.03 -7.87
N VAL A 235 -0.50 -10.30 -7.33
CA VAL A 235 -1.79 -10.85 -6.89
C VAL A 235 -2.95 -10.02 -7.42
N SER A 236 -4.09 -10.66 -7.59
CA SER A 236 -5.34 -9.99 -7.96
C SER A 236 -5.77 -8.98 -6.90
N ILE A 237 -6.12 -7.76 -7.33
CA ILE A 237 -6.69 -6.74 -6.45
C ILE A 237 -8.07 -7.12 -5.90
N ARG A 238 -8.72 -8.14 -6.47
CA ARG A 238 -10.07 -8.58 -6.10
C ARG A 238 -10.06 -9.79 -5.18
N SER A 239 -9.32 -10.82 -5.54
CA SER A 239 -9.32 -12.10 -4.82
C SER A 239 -8.09 -12.30 -3.93
N GLY A 240 -7.01 -11.56 -4.17
CA GLY A 240 -5.72 -11.79 -3.51
C GLY A 240 -4.97 -13.04 -4.00
N LEU A 241 -5.51 -13.79 -4.97
CA LEU A 241 -4.86 -14.96 -5.56
C LEU A 241 -3.70 -14.56 -6.47
N LEU A 242 -2.75 -15.47 -6.70
CA LEU A 242 -1.64 -15.23 -7.60
C LEU A 242 -2.12 -14.93 -9.02
N MET A 243 -1.43 -14.02 -9.69
CA MET A 243 -1.65 -13.69 -11.09
C MET A 243 -0.33 -13.74 -11.87
N PRO A 244 -0.36 -14.06 -13.18
CA PRO A 244 0.80 -13.83 -14.03
C PRO A 244 1.20 -12.35 -14.07
N GLU A 245 2.48 -12.07 -13.99
CA GLU A 245 2.98 -10.70 -14.11
C GLU A 245 2.57 -10.08 -15.46
N GLY A 246 2.17 -8.82 -15.42
CA GLY A 246 1.69 -8.09 -16.59
C GLY A 246 0.24 -8.37 -16.97
N SER A 247 -0.46 -9.30 -16.32
CA SER A 247 -1.91 -9.41 -16.46
C SER A 247 -2.59 -8.22 -15.79
N GLY A 248 -3.57 -7.60 -16.44
CA GLY A 248 -4.30 -6.47 -15.85
C GLY A 248 -5.07 -6.87 -14.59
N GLY A 249 -5.28 -5.91 -13.67
CA GLY A 249 -6.06 -6.12 -12.45
C GLY A 249 -5.31 -6.76 -11.29
N GLY A 250 -3.97 -6.82 -11.36
CA GLY A 250 -3.12 -7.27 -10.27
C GLY A 250 -2.26 -6.15 -9.70
N ILE A 251 -1.74 -6.38 -8.51
CA ILE A 251 -0.76 -5.55 -7.83
C ILE A 251 0.33 -6.41 -7.22
N TYR A 252 1.48 -5.81 -6.98
CA TYR A 252 2.52 -6.45 -6.17
C TYR A 252 2.23 -6.27 -4.69
N GLU A 253 2.17 -7.39 -3.95
CA GLU A 253 2.02 -7.41 -2.50
C GLU A 253 3.18 -8.13 -1.83
N TYR A 254 3.46 -7.73 -0.58
CA TYR A 254 4.46 -8.35 0.26
C TYR A 254 3.84 -9.36 1.21
N PHE A 255 4.54 -10.47 1.39
CA PHE A 255 4.14 -11.57 2.28
C PHE A 255 5.34 -12.02 3.11
N VAL A 256 5.08 -12.46 4.33
CA VAL A 256 6.06 -13.27 5.06
C VAL A 256 6.19 -14.58 4.31
N LYS A 257 7.42 -15.01 4.03
CA LYS A 257 7.70 -16.24 3.28
C LYS A 257 6.95 -17.44 3.88
N GLY A 258 6.18 -18.12 3.05
CA GLY A 258 5.32 -19.24 3.46
C GLY A 258 3.86 -18.84 3.78
N THR A 259 3.53 -17.53 3.76
CA THR A 259 2.15 -17.06 3.94
C THR A 259 1.53 -16.50 2.66
N GLU A 260 2.28 -16.49 1.58
CA GLU A 260 1.80 -16.07 0.27
C GLU A 260 0.72 -17.02 -0.27
N PRO A 261 -0.22 -16.50 -1.10
CA PRO A 261 -1.18 -17.35 -1.77
C PRO A 261 -0.48 -18.37 -2.68
N THR A 262 -1.00 -19.60 -2.69
CA THR A 262 -0.49 -20.70 -3.53
C THR A 262 -1.37 -20.98 -4.75
N LYS A 263 -2.62 -20.47 -4.74
CA LYS A 263 -3.58 -20.65 -5.83
C LYS A 263 -3.50 -19.46 -6.78
N TYR A 264 -3.67 -19.76 -8.06
CA TYR A 264 -3.79 -18.76 -9.11
C TYR A 264 -5.25 -18.39 -9.33
N GLU A 265 -5.47 -17.10 -9.70
CA GLU A 265 -6.76 -16.65 -10.19
C GLU A 265 -7.04 -17.29 -11.54
N GLU A 266 -8.26 -17.78 -11.75
CA GLU A 266 -8.71 -18.23 -13.07
C GLU A 266 -8.84 -17.01 -13.98
N LEU A 267 -7.99 -16.94 -15.00
CA LEU A 267 -7.97 -15.84 -15.95
C LEU A 267 -8.44 -16.34 -17.30
N TYR A 268 -9.46 -15.69 -17.83
CA TYR A 268 -9.92 -15.89 -19.18
C TYR A 268 -9.34 -14.80 -20.07
N TYR A 269 -8.80 -15.16 -21.23
CA TYR A 269 -8.16 -14.21 -22.14
C TYR A 269 -8.37 -14.59 -23.61
N ILE A 270 -8.25 -13.59 -24.46
CA ILE A 270 -8.14 -13.76 -25.92
C ILE A 270 -6.75 -13.30 -26.34
N ILE A 271 -6.14 -14.04 -27.27
CA ILE A 271 -4.86 -13.65 -27.85
C ILE A 271 -5.16 -12.83 -29.11
N TYR A 272 -4.64 -11.62 -29.15
CA TYR A 272 -4.62 -10.78 -30.34
C TYR A 272 -3.19 -10.67 -30.87
N GLN A 273 -3.08 -10.65 -32.19
CA GLN A 273 -1.83 -10.39 -32.88
C GLN A 273 -1.64 -8.90 -33.01
N ILE A 274 -0.58 -8.39 -32.43
CA ILE A 274 -0.25 -6.96 -32.40
C ILE A 274 0.97 -6.70 -33.25
N ASP A 275 0.90 -5.68 -34.10
CA ASP A 275 2.06 -5.15 -34.80
C ASP A 275 2.89 -4.34 -33.81
N LYS A 276 4.02 -4.89 -33.35
CA LYS A 276 4.86 -4.27 -32.34
C LYS A 276 5.53 -2.95 -32.77
N ARG A 277 5.43 -2.59 -34.05
CA ARG A 277 5.97 -1.32 -34.55
C ARG A 277 5.09 -0.11 -34.20
N ASN A 278 3.76 -0.34 -34.09
CA ASN A 278 2.80 0.73 -33.83
C ASN A 278 1.78 0.40 -32.73
N GLY A 279 1.77 -0.82 -32.19
CA GLY A 279 0.87 -1.26 -31.12
C GLY A 279 -0.57 -1.52 -31.54
N LYS A 280 -0.89 -1.49 -32.88
CA LYS A 280 -2.20 -1.79 -33.44
C LYS A 280 -2.36 -3.29 -33.72
N LEU A 281 -3.56 -3.73 -34.05
CA LEU A 281 -3.80 -5.10 -34.52
C LEU A 281 -2.97 -5.38 -35.79
N ALA A 282 -2.30 -6.53 -35.83
CA ALA A 282 -1.57 -6.95 -37.01
C ALA A 282 -2.55 -7.13 -38.18
N ASN A 283 -2.17 -6.71 -39.38
CA ASN A 283 -2.91 -6.96 -40.62
C ASN A 283 -2.39 -8.21 -41.32
N THR A 284 -3.06 -8.61 -42.42
CA THR A 284 -2.73 -9.82 -43.20
C THR A 284 -1.35 -9.79 -43.86
N THR A 285 -0.72 -8.60 -43.97
CA THR A 285 0.60 -8.47 -44.59
C THR A 285 1.71 -8.33 -43.53
N THR A 286 1.35 -8.20 -42.25
CA THR A 286 2.34 -8.05 -41.19
C THR A 286 3.22 -9.28 -41.09
N LYS A 287 4.53 -9.15 -41.30
CA LYS A 287 5.49 -10.26 -41.23
C LYS A 287 5.60 -10.78 -39.78
N ASP A 288 5.76 -12.07 -39.60
CA ASP A 288 5.84 -12.75 -38.28
C ASP A 288 6.85 -12.10 -37.34
N LYS A 289 7.98 -11.64 -37.83
CA LYS A 289 8.99 -10.94 -37.03
C LYS A 289 8.51 -9.66 -36.34
N TYR A 290 7.40 -9.09 -36.81
CA TYR A 290 6.76 -7.90 -36.25
C TYR A 290 5.48 -8.21 -35.46
N ILE A 291 5.01 -9.47 -35.47
CA ILE A 291 3.83 -9.89 -34.73
C ILE A 291 4.23 -10.22 -33.29
N GLU A 292 3.47 -9.68 -32.34
CA GLU A 292 3.46 -10.06 -30.93
C GLU A 292 2.11 -10.66 -30.59
N ASN A 293 2.08 -11.89 -30.09
CA ASN A 293 0.88 -12.52 -29.56
C ASN A 293 0.65 -12.03 -28.13
N LYS A 294 -0.32 -11.12 -27.95
CA LYS A 294 -0.59 -10.48 -26.66
C LYS A 294 -1.91 -10.96 -26.07
N LYS A 295 -1.88 -11.32 -24.77
CA LYS A 295 -3.07 -11.76 -24.03
C LYS A 295 -3.83 -10.54 -23.51
N TYR A 296 -5.15 -10.51 -23.78
CA TYR A 296 -6.08 -9.52 -23.26
C TYR A 296 -7.09 -10.22 -22.38
N TYR A 297 -7.08 -9.88 -21.09
CA TYR A 297 -7.83 -10.59 -20.06
C TYR A 297 -9.26 -10.08 -19.97
N ILE A 298 -10.20 -11.02 -19.99
CA ILE A 298 -11.63 -10.77 -19.86
C ILE A 298 -11.95 -10.64 -18.38
N LYS A 299 -12.76 -9.66 -18.02
CA LYS A 299 -13.27 -9.51 -16.66
C LYS A 299 -14.07 -10.75 -16.26
N PRO A 300 -13.87 -11.31 -15.05
CA PRO A 300 -14.58 -12.53 -14.62
C PRO A 300 -16.11 -12.42 -14.73
N GLU A 301 -16.66 -11.25 -14.45
CA GLU A 301 -18.10 -10.98 -14.56
C GLU A 301 -18.62 -10.93 -15.98
N ALA A 302 -17.76 -10.65 -16.95
CA ALA A 302 -18.11 -10.61 -18.37
C ALA A 302 -17.89 -11.96 -19.04
N TYR A 303 -17.08 -12.85 -18.47
CA TYR A 303 -16.77 -14.14 -19.06
C TYR A 303 -18.01 -15.02 -19.15
N LYS A 304 -18.27 -15.55 -20.34
CA LYS A 304 -19.30 -16.57 -20.60
C LYS A 304 -18.67 -17.69 -21.43
N LYS A 305 -18.81 -18.93 -20.94
CA LYS A 305 -18.29 -20.10 -21.65
C LYS A 305 -18.86 -20.19 -23.06
N GLY A 306 -17.98 -20.22 -24.06
CA GLY A 306 -18.36 -20.30 -25.48
C GLY A 306 -18.66 -18.96 -26.17
N LYS A 307 -18.61 -17.82 -25.44
CA LYS A 307 -18.64 -16.48 -26.03
C LYS A 307 -17.29 -16.20 -26.68
N THR A 308 -17.27 -15.66 -27.89
CA THR A 308 -16.04 -15.32 -28.64
C THR A 308 -15.92 -13.84 -28.98
N ASP A 309 -17.02 -13.11 -28.90
CA ASP A 309 -17.14 -11.69 -29.23
C ASP A 309 -17.34 -10.86 -27.94
N TYR A 310 -16.27 -10.31 -27.39
CA TYR A 310 -16.30 -9.47 -26.22
C TYR A 310 -16.19 -7.99 -26.60
N ALA A 311 -17.01 -7.15 -25.99
CA ALA A 311 -16.92 -5.71 -26.12
C ALA A 311 -15.68 -5.15 -25.39
N GLN A 312 -15.27 -3.92 -25.70
CA GLN A 312 -14.10 -3.29 -25.10
C GLN A 312 -14.21 -3.22 -23.54
N GLU A 313 -15.42 -2.96 -23.05
CA GLU A 313 -15.72 -2.90 -21.62
C GLU A 313 -15.63 -4.27 -20.91
N ASP A 314 -15.67 -5.37 -21.63
CA ASP A 314 -15.55 -6.73 -21.08
C ASP A 314 -14.09 -7.06 -20.70
N PHE A 315 -13.13 -6.30 -21.18
CA PHE A 315 -11.72 -6.52 -20.89
C PHE A 315 -11.24 -5.71 -19.70
N VAL A 316 -10.23 -6.23 -18.99
CA VAL A 316 -9.51 -5.51 -17.94
C VAL A 316 -8.73 -4.36 -18.54
N ASN A 317 -7.94 -4.67 -19.58
CA ASN A 317 -7.27 -3.72 -20.46
C ASN A 317 -7.67 -4.10 -21.88
N PRO A 318 -8.50 -3.32 -22.55
CA PRO A 318 -9.03 -3.71 -23.86
C PRO A 318 -7.93 -3.79 -24.93
N PRO A 319 -8.09 -4.69 -25.92
CA PRO A 319 -7.21 -4.72 -27.08
C PRO A 319 -7.39 -3.46 -27.92
N PRO A 320 -6.39 -3.09 -28.74
CA PRO A 320 -6.55 -2.04 -29.71
C PRO A 320 -7.66 -2.41 -30.71
N THR A 321 -8.38 -1.41 -31.18
CA THR A 321 -9.43 -1.57 -32.20
C THR A 321 -8.93 -1.27 -33.61
N GLU A 322 -7.86 -0.49 -33.71
CA GLU A 322 -7.26 -0.10 -34.97
C GLU A 322 -6.34 -1.19 -35.52
N VAL A 323 -6.43 -1.43 -36.82
CA VAL A 323 -5.55 -2.36 -37.54
C VAL A 323 -4.33 -1.56 -38.05
N SER A 324 -3.16 -2.20 -38.04
CA SER A 324 -1.94 -1.62 -38.57
C SER A 324 -2.10 -1.25 -40.07
N GLU A 325 -1.71 -0.03 -40.40
CA GLU A 325 -1.71 0.46 -41.76
C GLU A 325 -0.38 0.14 -42.49
N ILE A 326 0.58 -0.45 -41.77
CA ILE A 326 1.87 -0.81 -42.33
C ILE A 326 1.71 -2.03 -43.21
N ILE A 327 1.99 -1.89 -44.50
CA ILE A 327 1.94 -2.98 -45.50
C ILE A 327 3.37 -3.46 -45.71
N ASP A 328 3.60 -4.74 -45.39
CA ASP A 328 4.86 -5.41 -45.68
C ASP A 328 4.82 -6.00 -47.08
N SER A 329 5.56 -5.44 -48.03
CA SER A 329 5.68 -6.03 -49.39
C SER A 329 6.37 -7.38 -49.31
N ASP A 330 5.79 -8.38 -49.96
CA ASP A 330 6.45 -9.65 -50.25
C ASP A 330 7.62 -9.40 -51.20
N ASN A 331 8.84 -9.47 -50.66
CA ASN A 331 10.02 -9.67 -51.49
C ASN A 331 10.19 -11.16 -51.80
N SER A 332 9.23 -11.72 -52.53
CA SER A 332 9.36 -13.01 -53.19
C SER A 332 9.05 -12.77 -54.67
N GLN A 333 10.07 -12.37 -55.42
CA GLN A 333 10.35 -12.79 -56.80
C GLN A 333 11.38 -11.84 -57.41
N ASN A 334 12.60 -12.25 -57.43
CA ASN A 334 13.45 -11.98 -58.56
C ASN A 334 14.03 -13.32 -59.04
N PRO A 335 13.35 -14.02 -60.01
CA PRO A 335 13.99 -14.97 -60.84
C PRO A 335 14.37 -14.22 -62.12
N ASN A 336 15.64 -13.79 -62.23
CA ASN A 336 16.33 -13.61 -63.50
C ASN A 336 17.51 -12.64 -63.31
N ASP A 337 18.67 -13.21 -63.12
CA ASP A 337 19.90 -12.73 -63.68
C ASP A 337 20.81 -13.92 -64.00
N ASP A 338 20.42 -14.60 -65.08
CA ASP A 338 21.37 -15.37 -65.90
C ASP A 338 21.69 -14.55 -67.13
N ASN A 339 22.98 -14.52 -67.43
CA ASN A 339 23.63 -14.08 -68.63
C ASN A 339 24.06 -12.56 -68.76
N ASN A 340 25.30 -12.30 -68.53
CA ASN A 340 26.21 -12.30 -69.71
C ASN A 340 27.67 -12.10 -69.33
N SER A 341 28.42 -13.06 -69.88
CA SER A 341 29.86 -13.07 -69.98
C SER A 341 30.43 -11.92 -70.80
N ASN A 342 31.60 -11.57 -70.50
CA ASN A 342 32.76 -11.26 -71.35
C ASN A 342 33.44 -9.88 -71.20
N ASN A 343 34.65 -10.08 -70.93
CA ASN A 343 35.82 -9.43 -71.51
C ASN A 343 36.38 -8.15 -70.91
N ASN A 344 37.47 -8.36 -70.47
CA ASN A 344 38.80 -7.85 -70.90
C ASN A 344 39.47 -6.76 -70.03
N SER A 345 40.54 -7.26 -69.55
CA SER A 345 41.89 -6.69 -69.71
C SER A 345 42.32 -5.46 -68.93
N ASN A 346 43.28 -5.78 -68.17
CA ASN A 346 44.58 -5.05 -68.04
C ASN A 346 44.69 -3.86 -67.10
N ASN A 347 45.59 -4.15 -66.26
CA ASN A 347 46.82 -3.41 -65.98
C ASN A 347 46.88 -2.50 -64.76
N ASN A 348 47.68 -3.01 -63.93
CA ASN A 348 48.90 -2.40 -63.39
C ASN A 348 48.84 -1.43 -62.22
N ASN A 349 49.44 -1.94 -61.25
CA ASN A 349 50.61 -1.35 -60.55
C ASN A 349 50.36 -0.36 -59.41
N ASN A 350 50.87 -0.88 -58.39
CA ASN A 350 51.97 -0.35 -57.51
C ASN A 350 51.57 0.56 -56.34
N ASN A 351 51.96 -0.03 -55.27
CA ASN A 351 52.91 0.44 -54.25
C ASN A 351 52.43 1.41 -53.16
N ASN A 352 52.69 0.86 -52.03
CA ASN A 352 53.50 1.34 -50.90
C ASN A 352 52.80 2.27 -49.88
N GLU A 353 52.84 1.70 -48.68
CA GLU A 353 53.56 2.19 -47.49
C GLU A 353 53.05 3.58 -46.97
N GLU A 354 52.52 3.61 -45.84
CA GLU A 354 53.05 3.57 -44.45
C GLU A 354 51.95 3.27 -43.45
#